data_57d623a42bbfab7dee1d1c9df055e78e
#
_entry.id   57d623a42bbfab7dee1d1c9df055e78e
#
_cell.length_a   1.000
_cell.length_b   1.000
_cell.length_c   1.000
_cell.angle_alpha   90.00
_cell.angle_beta   90.00
_cell.angle_gamma   90.00
#
_symmetry.space_group_name_H-M   'P 1'
#
loop_
_entity.id
_entity.type
_entity.pdbx_description
1 polymer ?
#
loop_
_entity_poly.entity_id
_entity_poly.type
_entity_poly.pdbx_seq_one_letter_code
_entity_poly.pdbx_strand_id
1 'polypeptide(L)'
;QPQNLRRFTSVESYFAYNLIDVNQWGNVPWISMENAFRFCSSLQVSATDIPNLAGVTSLANMFESCVLLNSPFNLNAWNISTVTNLSGMFRFCYSFNQALSLWNTANVTDMSGMFEESGFNQNIGNWNTSNVTNMSKMFKKAISFNRNIGNWNTANVTDMSEMFGSAAIFDFPMIFNQNIGNWNTSSVVNMSGMFRNAKFFNQNIGNWNTANVTNM
;
A
#
# COMPACT_ATOMS: atom_id res chain seq x y z
N GLN A 1 19.69 0.61 -25.13
CA GLN A 1 18.56 1.07 -24.31
C GLN A 1 17.74 2.07 -25.13
N PRO A 2 16.42 1.93 -25.22
CA PRO A 2 15.60 2.95 -25.85
C PRO A 2 15.70 4.25 -25.04
N GLN A 3 16.31 5.29 -25.60
CA GLN A 3 16.56 6.57 -24.91
C GLN A 3 15.28 7.37 -24.56
N ASN A 4 14.08 6.83 -24.87
CA ASN A 4 12.80 7.51 -24.70
C ASN A 4 11.74 6.68 -23.97
N LEU A 5 12.09 5.54 -23.34
CA LEU A 5 11.15 4.78 -22.54
C LEU A 5 10.91 5.50 -21.21
N ARG A 6 9.81 6.24 -21.11
CA ARG A 6 9.41 6.98 -19.89
C ARG A 6 8.19 6.39 -19.19
N ARG A 7 7.60 5.37 -19.78
CA ARG A 7 6.47 4.62 -19.26
C ARG A 7 6.61 3.15 -19.62
N PHE A 8 6.38 2.29 -18.67
CA PHE A 8 6.27 0.84 -18.86
C PHE A 8 4.99 0.35 -18.19
N THR A 9 4.30 -0.60 -18.80
CA THR A 9 3.14 -1.28 -18.21
C THR A 9 3.09 -2.72 -18.71
N SER A 10 2.83 -3.64 -17.79
CA SER A 10 2.73 -5.08 -18.09
C SER A 10 1.29 -5.55 -18.36
N VAL A 11 0.29 -4.67 -18.23
CA VAL A 11 -1.14 -5.04 -18.12
C VAL A 11 -1.71 -5.77 -19.36
N GLU A 12 -1.08 -5.65 -20.53
CA GLU A 12 -1.61 -6.23 -21.77
C GLU A 12 -0.71 -7.30 -22.38
N SER A 13 0.29 -7.81 -21.68
CA SER A 13 1.26 -8.68 -22.32
C SER A 13 1.46 -10.01 -21.59
N TYR A 14 1.50 -11.10 -22.37
CA TYR A 14 2.10 -12.37 -22.00
C TYR A 14 3.50 -12.24 -21.35
N PHE A 15 4.13 -11.07 -21.49
CA PHE A 15 5.43 -10.73 -20.91
C PHE A 15 5.41 -10.54 -19.40
N ALA A 16 4.26 -10.20 -18.79
CA ALA A 16 4.16 -10.02 -17.34
C ALA A 16 4.64 -11.26 -16.56
N TYR A 17 4.23 -12.44 -17.00
CA TYR A 17 4.63 -13.71 -16.36
C TYR A 17 6.10 -14.08 -16.59
N ASN A 18 6.74 -13.52 -17.60
CA ASN A 18 8.11 -13.85 -18.00
C ASN A 18 9.13 -12.81 -17.51
N LEU A 19 8.69 -11.68 -16.97
CA LEU A 19 9.60 -10.71 -16.38
C LEU A 19 9.98 -11.17 -14.96
N ILE A 20 11.25 -11.55 -14.82
CA ILE A 20 11.76 -12.16 -13.59
C ILE A 20 12.68 -11.25 -12.79
N ASP A 21 13.27 -10.23 -13.40
CA ASP A 21 14.18 -9.31 -12.72
C ASP A 21 14.20 -7.91 -13.32
N VAL A 22 14.33 -6.91 -12.44
CA VAL A 22 14.73 -5.54 -12.78
C VAL A 22 16.13 -5.36 -12.22
N ASN A 23 17.14 -5.42 -13.09
CA ASN A 23 18.54 -5.32 -12.69
C ASN A 23 19.12 -3.91 -12.78
N GLN A 24 18.39 -2.96 -13.38
CA GLN A 24 18.77 -1.54 -13.41
C GLN A 24 17.55 -0.66 -13.73
N TRP A 25 17.37 0.44 -12.98
CA TRP A 25 16.35 1.46 -13.25
C TRP A 25 16.80 2.47 -14.31
N GLY A 26 18.08 2.78 -14.33
CA GLY A 26 18.67 3.81 -15.18
C GLY A 26 18.36 5.24 -14.66
N ASN A 27 18.85 6.22 -15.41
CA ASN A 27 18.73 7.64 -15.04
C ASN A 27 17.63 8.39 -15.80
N VAL A 28 16.82 7.69 -16.59
CA VAL A 28 15.71 8.30 -17.35
C VAL A 28 14.62 8.77 -16.38
N PRO A 29 14.15 10.03 -16.45
CA PRO A 29 13.02 10.48 -15.65
C PRO A 29 11.74 9.77 -16.13
N TRP A 30 11.17 8.96 -15.23
CA TRP A 30 9.89 8.31 -15.48
C TRP A 30 8.75 9.32 -15.39
N ILE A 31 7.71 9.15 -16.18
CA ILE A 31 6.49 9.96 -16.13
C ILE A 31 5.30 9.21 -15.53
N SER A 32 5.35 7.88 -15.53
CA SER A 32 4.37 7.02 -14.86
C SER A 32 4.99 5.66 -14.58
N MET A 33 4.65 5.10 -13.41
CA MET A 33 4.94 3.72 -13.02
C MET A 33 3.66 2.95 -12.69
N GLU A 34 2.52 3.55 -13.02
CA GLU A 34 1.21 2.91 -12.80
C GLU A 34 1.11 1.59 -13.56
N ASN A 35 0.75 0.51 -12.87
CA ASN A 35 0.68 -0.86 -13.38
C ASN A 35 2.00 -1.39 -14.00
N ALA A 36 3.16 -0.79 -13.73
CA ALA A 36 4.40 -1.08 -14.45
C ALA A 36 4.77 -2.57 -14.42
N PHE A 37 4.67 -3.23 -13.27
CA PHE A 37 5.01 -4.65 -13.09
C PHE A 37 3.84 -5.49 -12.60
N ARG A 38 2.63 -4.99 -12.83
CA ARG A 38 1.41 -5.71 -12.43
C ARG A 38 1.39 -7.13 -13.02
N PHE A 39 1.07 -8.14 -12.20
CA PHE A 39 1.05 -9.56 -12.53
C PHE A 39 2.42 -10.20 -12.85
N CYS A 40 3.53 -9.52 -12.62
CA CYS A 40 4.86 -10.11 -12.73
C CYS A 40 5.13 -11.02 -11.51
N SER A 41 4.49 -12.18 -11.45
CA SER A 41 4.43 -13.04 -10.26
C SER A 41 5.79 -13.54 -9.76
N SER A 42 6.75 -13.70 -10.67
CA SER A 42 8.12 -14.17 -10.36
C SER A 42 9.13 -13.05 -10.25
N LEU A 43 8.69 -11.79 -10.30
CA LEU A 43 9.57 -10.62 -10.31
C LEU A 43 10.43 -10.55 -9.05
N GLN A 44 11.72 -10.30 -9.26
CA GLN A 44 12.67 -9.81 -8.28
C GLN A 44 13.20 -8.46 -8.74
N VAL A 45 13.86 -7.74 -7.85
CA VAL A 45 14.56 -6.49 -8.18
C VAL A 45 15.99 -6.61 -7.66
N SER A 46 16.94 -6.82 -8.54
CA SER A 46 18.36 -6.87 -8.22
C SER A 46 19.08 -5.52 -8.46
N ALA A 47 18.34 -4.51 -8.95
CA ALA A 47 18.85 -3.17 -9.20
C ALA A 47 19.44 -2.55 -7.93
N THR A 48 20.65 -2.00 -8.05
CA THR A 48 21.35 -1.27 -6.98
C THR A 48 21.16 0.24 -7.08
N ASP A 49 20.73 0.74 -8.23
CA ASP A 49 20.35 2.13 -8.47
C ASP A 49 18.88 2.37 -8.04
N ILE A 50 18.47 3.63 -7.99
CA ILE A 50 17.10 4.04 -7.70
C ILE A 50 16.45 4.70 -8.91
N PRO A 51 15.14 4.51 -9.14
CA PRO A 51 14.46 5.16 -10.26
C PRO A 51 14.36 6.67 -10.06
N ASN A 52 14.47 7.43 -11.15
CA ASN A 52 14.16 8.85 -11.14
C ASN A 52 12.64 9.04 -11.24
N LEU A 53 11.99 9.27 -10.11
CA LEU A 53 10.53 9.43 -9.98
C LEU A 53 10.08 10.90 -9.94
N ALA A 54 10.93 11.87 -10.25
CA ALA A 54 10.61 13.30 -10.11
C ALA A 54 9.35 13.77 -10.88
N GLY A 55 8.98 13.05 -11.96
CA GLY A 55 7.75 13.32 -12.74
C GLY A 55 6.59 12.38 -12.43
N VAL A 56 6.74 11.47 -11.45
CA VAL A 56 5.76 10.42 -11.17
C VAL A 56 4.82 10.85 -10.06
N THR A 57 3.53 10.90 -10.34
CA THR A 57 2.48 11.21 -9.35
C THR A 57 1.69 9.97 -8.92
N SER A 58 1.77 8.86 -9.68
CA SER A 58 1.06 7.61 -9.37
C SER A 58 2.01 6.41 -9.46
N LEU A 59 1.99 5.59 -8.39
CA LEU A 59 2.58 4.25 -8.33
C LEU A 59 1.47 3.19 -8.17
N ALA A 60 0.24 3.54 -8.54
CA ALA A 60 -0.92 2.66 -8.37
C ALA A 60 -0.68 1.30 -9.06
N ASN A 61 -0.93 0.22 -8.31
CA ASN A 61 -0.79 -1.17 -8.74
C ASN A 61 0.59 -1.52 -9.35
N MET A 62 1.64 -0.73 -9.07
CA MET A 62 2.96 -0.91 -9.71
C MET A 62 3.47 -2.34 -9.59
N PHE A 63 3.33 -2.95 -8.42
CA PHE A 63 3.75 -4.32 -8.13
C PHE A 63 2.57 -5.25 -7.78
N GLU A 64 1.33 -4.87 -8.12
CA GLU A 64 0.17 -5.74 -7.82
C GLU A 64 0.40 -7.16 -8.39
N SER A 65 0.18 -8.17 -7.55
CA SER A 65 0.36 -9.58 -7.87
C SER A 65 1.82 -9.99 -8.22
N CYS A 66 2.82 -9.22 -7.76
CA CYS A 66 4.20 -9.67 -7.75
C CYS A 66 4.42 -10.62 -6.55
N VAL A 67 3.95 -11.85 -6.68
CA VAL A 67 3.78 -12.82 -5.58
C VAL A 67 5.09 -13.10 -4.83
N LEU A 68 6.21 -13.21 -5.56
CA LEU A 68 7.52 -13.57 -5.01
C LEU A 68 8.42 -12.35 -4.71
N LEU A 69 7.92 -11.13 -4.91
CA LEU A 69 8.70 -9.92 -4.71
C LEU A 69 9.11 -9.77 -3.23
N ASN A 70 10.36 -10.05 -2.93
CA ASN A 70 10.96 -9.81 -1.61
C ASN A 70 12.48 -9.70 -1.63
N SER A 71 13.12 -9.61 -2.82
CA SER A 71 14.55 -9.34 -2.91
C SER A 71 14.90 -8.02 -2.20
N PRO A 72 16.03 -7.94 -1.48
CA PRO A 72 16.45 -6.68 -0.88
C PRO A 72 16.89 -5.71 -1.99
N PHE A 73 16.11 -4.70 -2.24
CA PHE A 73 16.44 -3.60 -3.14
C PHE A 73 16.22 -2.25 -2.44
N ASN A 74 16.81 -1.18 -2.96
CA ASN A 74 16.84 0.12 -2.29
C ASN A 74 15.49 0.84 -2.26
N LEU A 75 14.37 0.11 -2.12
CA LEU A 75 13.01 0.64 -2.14
C LEU A 75 12.79 1.74 -1.09
N ASN A 76 13.36 1.56 0.10
CA ASN A 76 13.24 2.54 1.19
C ASN A 76 13.92 3.89 0.87
N ALA A 77 14.85 3.93 -0.09
CA ALA A 77 15.53 5.14 -0.54
C ALA A 77 14.84 5.84 -1.72
N TRP A 78 13.73 5.29 -2.23
CA TRP A 78 13.02 5.92 -3.34
C TRP A 78 12.44 7.27 -2.94
N ASN A 79 12.69 8.30 -3.75
CA ASN A 79 12.05 9.59 -3.55
C ASN A 79 10.64 9.60 -4.14
N ILE A 80 9.64 9.42 -3.28
CA ILE A 80 8.22 9.43 -3.63
C ILE A 80 7.53 10.75 -3.27
N SER A 81 8.27 11.83 -3.03
CA SER A 81 7.72 13.11 -2.55
C SER A 81 6.73 13.77 -3.52
N THR A 82 6.71 13.40 -4.79
CA THR A 82 5.74 13.85 -5.81
C THR A 82 4.51 12.95 -5.93
N VAL A 83 4.54 11.76 -5.29
CA VAL A 83 3.50 10.74 -5.45
C VAL A 83 2.28 11.10 -4.60
N THR A 84 1.11 11.05 -5.24
CA THR A 84 -0.19 11.26 -4.60
C THR A 84 -1.02 9.98 -4.51
N ASN A 85 -0.73 8.98 -5.34
CA ASN A 85 -1.48 7.73 -5.42
C ASN A 85 -0.57 6.50 -5.25
N LEU A 86 -0.80 5.75 -4.16
CA LEU A 86 -0.15 4.47 -3.84
C LEU A 86 -1.14 3.29 -3.85
N SER A 87 -2.37 3.49 -4.39
CA SER A 87 -3.42 2.48 -4.32
C SER A 87 -2.96 1.14 -4.94
N GLY A 88 -3.20 0.05 -4.24
CA GLY A 88 -2.90 -1.31 -4.70
C GLY A 88 -1.42 -1.61 -4.99
N MET A 89 -0.47 -0.73 -4.64
CA MET A 89 0.93 -0.85 -5.08
C MET A 89 1.55 -2.21 -4.79
N PHE A 90 1.24 -2.81 -3.64
CA PHE A 90 1.73 -4.13 -3.21
C PHE A 90 0.59 -5.12 -2.94
N ARG A 91 -0.56 -4.91 -3.58
CA ARG A 91 -1.70 -5.84 -3.47
C ARG A 91 -1.29 -7.23 -3.98
N PHE A 92 -1.68 -8.28 -3.25
CA PHE A 92 -1.35 -9.69 -3.56
C PHE A 92 0.16 -9.99 -3.63
N CYS A 93 1.01 -9.17 -3.01
CA CYS A 93 2.43 -9.44 -2.87
C CYS A 93 2.68 -10.27 -1.61
N TYR A 94 2.38 -11.57 -1.66
CA TYR A 94 2.38 -12.43 -0.48
C TYR A 94 3.72 -12.53 0.25
N SER A 95 4.83 -12.40 -0.49
CA SER A 95 6.18 -12.47 0.09
C SER A 95 6.73 -11.10 0.51
N PHE A 96 6.08 -10.00 0.14
CA PHE A 96 6.63 -8.65 0.32
C PHE A 96 6.69 -8.22 1.77
N ASN A 97 7.91 -7.91 2.26
CA ASN A 97 8.12 -7.41 3.61
C ASN A 97 9.34 -6.48 3.73
N GLN A 98 9.54 -5.57 2.77
CA GLN A 98 10.66 -4.63 2.75
C GLN A 98 10.35 -3.34 3.53
N ALA A 99 11.38 -2.71 4.11
CA ALA A 99 11.24 -1.45 4.83
C ALA A 99 10.79 -0.31 3.89
N LEU A 100 9.88 0.54 4.41
CA LEU A 100 9.35 1.72 3.73
C LEU A 100 9.35 2.95 4.66
N SER A 101 10.07 2.88 5.77
CA SER A 101 10.01 3.90 6.84
C SER A 101 10.59 5.27 6.44
N LEU A 102 11.42 5.34 5.39
CA LEU A 102 12.00 6.60 4.91
C LEU A 102 11.15 7.30 3.83
N TRP A 103 10.04 6.72 3.43
CA TRP A 103 9.19 7.32 2.43
C TRP A 103 8.54 8.62 2.92
N ASN A 104 8.67 9.68 2.13
CA ASN A 104 7.93 10.92 2.35
C ASN A 104 6.53 10.81 1.75
N THR A 105 5.54 10.54 2.59
CA THR A 105 4.14 10.34 2.20
C THR A 105 3.28 11.59 2.29
N ALA A 106 3.89 12.77 2.52
CA ALA A 106 3.15 14.00 2.80
C ALA A 106 2.16 14.44 1.71
N ASN A 107 2.39 14.05 0.45
CA ASN A 107 1.52 14.39 -0.68
C ASN A 107 0.54 13.26 -1.05
N VAL A 108 0.60 12.12 -0.37
CA VAL A 108 -0.25 10.97 -0.70
C VAL A 108 -1.69 11.23 -0.26
N THR A 109 -2.62 11.01 -1.18
CA THR A 109 -4.07 11.15 -0.96
C THR A 109 -4.81 9.81 -1.00
N ASP A 110 -4.28 8.83 -1.74
CA ASP A 110 -4.88 7.50 -1.88
C ASP A 110 -3.90 6.38 -1.53
N MET A 111 -4.24 5.60 -0.50
CA MET A 111 -3.53 4.40 -0.05
C MET A 111 -4.42 3.15 -0.11
N SER A 112 -5.54 3.22 -0.86
CA SER A 112 -6.51 2.12 -0.89
C SER A 112 -5.88 0.82 -1.39
N GLY A 113 -6.13 -0.28 -0.68
CA GLY A 113 -5.64 -1.62 -1.03
C GLY A 113 -4.12 -1.77 -1.12
N MET A 114 -3.32 -0.79 -0.65
CA MET A 114 -1.86 -0.77 -0.87
C MET A 114 -1.17 -2.07 -0.44
N PHE A 115 -1.60 -2.67 0.66
CA PHE A 115 -1.07 -3.93 1.20
C PHE A 115 -2.14 -5.03 1.30
N GLU A 116 -3.22 -4.92 0.53
CA GLU A 116 -4.27 -5.96 0.50
C GLU A 116 -3.65 -7.31 0.15
N GLU A 117 -3.88 -8.32 0.99
CA GLU A 117 -3.34 -9.68 0.82
C GLU A 117 -1.80 -9.73 0.66
N SER A 118 -1.06 -8.84 1.30
CA SER A 118 0.41 -8.87 1.27
C SER A 118 1.01 -9.44 2.57
N GLY A 119 2.28 -9.88 2.49
CA GLY A 119 3.06 -10.32 3.65
C GLY A 119 3.64 -9.19 4.50
N PHE A 120 3.28 -7.93 4.21
CA PHE A 120 3.88 -6.73 4.79
C PHE A 120 3.66 -6.62 6.30
N ASN A 121 4.74 -6.43 7.05
CA ASN A 121 4.73 -6.18 8.50
C ASN A 121 5.92 -5.30 8.93
N GLN A 122 6.23 -4.23 8.20
CA GLN A 122 7.29 -3.28 8.58
C GLN A 122 6.72 -2.02 9.21
N ASN A 123 7.60 -1.28 9.94
CA ASN A 123 7.19 -0.05 10.61
C ASN A 123 6.94 1.08 9.61
N ILE A 124 5.75 1.63 9.67
CA ILE A 124 5.25 2.78 8.88
C ILE A 124 4.52 3.80 9.77
N GLY A 125 4.67 3.70 11.08
CA GLY A 125 4.00 4.57 12.04
C GLY A 125 4.42 6.05 11.96
N ASN A 126 5.53 6.35 11.31
CA ASN A 126 6.03 7.70 11.06
C ASN A 126 5.55 8.34 9.74
N TRP A 127 4.77 7.64 8.94
CA TRP A 127 4.22 8.20 7.71
C TRP A 127 3.33 9.41 7.99
N ASN A 128 3.48 10.46 7.18
CA ASN A 128 2.55 11.59 7.22
C ASN A 128 1.30 11.24 6.40
N THR A 129 0.18 11.05 7.09
CA THR A 129 -1.10 10.68 6.50
C THR A 129 -2.09 11.84 6.44
N SER A 130 -1.65 13.07 6.72
CA SER A 130 -2.54 14.24 6.86
C SER A 130 -3.35 14.58 5.60
N ASN A 131 -2.87 14.20 4.41
CA ASN A 131 -3.56 14.43 3.14
C ASN A 131 -4.32 13.20 2.62
N VAL A 132 -4.25 12.06 3.32
CA VAL A 132 -4.90 10.83 2.88
C VAL A 132 -6.41 10.94 3.07
N THR A 133 -7.15 10.65 2.00
CA THR A 133 -8.61 10.63 1.98
C THR A 133 -9.19 9.22 1.86
N ASN A 134 -8.43 8.29 1.29
CA ASN A 134 -8.87 6.92 1.06
C ASN A 134 -7.87 5.90 1.62
N MET A 135 -8.30 5.12 2.61
CA MET A 135 -7.57 4.00 3.22
C MET A 135 -8.34 2.67 3.08
N SER A 136 -9.37 2.63 2.22
CA SER A 136 -10.17 1.42 2.05
C SER A 136 -9.29 0.22 1.68
N LYS A 137 -9.53 -0.94 2.31
CA LYS A 137 -8.82 -2.20 2.04
C LYS A 137 -7.29 -2.16 2.24
N MET A 138 -6.73 -1.08 2.82
CA MET A 138 -5.26 -0.89 2.86
C MET A 138 -4.51 -2.10 3.41
N PHE A 139 -5.04 -2.77 4.43
CA PHE A 139 -4.48 -3.98 5.04
C PHE A 139 -5.46 -5.17 5.00
N LYS A 140 -6.45 -5.12 4.10
CA LYS A 140 -7.41 -6.23 3.96
C LYS A 140 -6.66 -7.54 3.74
N LYS A 141 -6.92 -8.54 4.59
CA LYS A 141 -6.22 -9.84 4.56
C LYS A 141 -4.69 -9.79 4.65
N ALA A 142 -4.09 -8.68 5.05
CA ALA A 142 -2.66 -8.62 5.39
C ALA A 142 -2.44 -9.27 6.76
N ILE A 143 -2.54 -10.60 6.82
CA ILE A 143 -2.65 -11.39 8.05
C ILE A 143 -1.48 -11.23 9.01
N SER A 144 -0.31 -10.81 8.52
CA SER A 144 0.91 -10.60 9.31
C SER A 144 1.03 -9.19 9.88
N PHE A 145 0.22 -8.23 9.41
CA PHE A 145 0.38 -6.82 9.79
C PHE A 145 -0.11 -6.55 11.22
N ASN A 146 0.82 -6.10 12.07
CA ASN A 146 0.51 -5.69 13.45
C ASN A 146 1.47 -4.60 13.94
N ARG A 147 1.73 -3.56 13.14
CA ARG A 147 2.60 -2.44 13.52
C ARG A 147 1.79 -1.26 14.03
N ASN A 148 2.42 -0.50 14.95
CA ASN A 148 1.78 0.68 15.54
C ASN A 148 1.60 1.78 14.47
N ILE A 149 0.35 2.15 14.25
CA ILE A 149 -0.11 3.21 13.34
C ILE A 149 -1.05 4.19 14.07
N GLY A 150 -1.08 4.15 15.39
CA GLY A 150 -1.96 4.98 16.23
C GLY A 150 -1.71 6.48 16.12
N ASN A 151 -0.53 6.89 15.66
CA ASN A 151 -0.18 8.31 15.46
C ASN A 151 -0.56 8.86 14.08
N TRP A 152 -1.15 8.07 13.20
CA TRP A 152 -1.58 8.55 11.91
C TRP A 152 -2.65 9.64 12.04
N ASN A 153 -2.50 10.71 11.26
CA ASN A 153 -3.54 11.73 11.14
C ASN A 153 -4.62 11.27 10.17
N THR A 154 -5.79 10.96 10.67
CA THR A 154 -6.92 10.44 9.89
C THR A 154 -8.02 11.48 9.66
N ALA A 155 -7.79 12.75 9.99
CA ALA A 155 -8.81 13.81 9.97
C ALA A 155 -9.46 14.03 8.60
N ASN A 156 -8.74 13.73 7.50
CA ASN A 156 -9.23 13.89 6.13
C ASN A 156 -9.72 12.58 5.49
N VAL A 157 -9.61 11.45 6.21
CA VAL A 157 -10.02 10.16 5.65
C VAL A 157 -11.53 10.05 5.59
N THR A 158 -12.05 9.71 4.41
CA THR A 158 -13.49 9.55 4.15
C THR A 158 -13.90 8.08 3.98
N ASP A 159 -12.97 7.22 3.56
CA ASP A 159 -13.23 5.79 3.35
C ASP A 159 -12.18 4.91 4.07
N MET A 160 -12.66 4.11 5.03
CA MET A 160 -11.89 3.08 5.77
C MET A 160 -12.51 1.69 5.58
N SER A 161 -13.36 1.51 4.56
CA SER A 161 -14.06 0.23 4.34
C SER A 161 -13.07 -0.93 4.19
N GLU A 162 -13.38 -2.04 4.84
CA GLU A 162 -12.60 -3.28 4.81
C GLU A 162 -11.10 -3.12 5.19
N MET A 163 -10.68 -2.00 5.81
CA MET A 163 -9.26 -1.69 6.02
C MET A 163 -8.48 -2.81 6.72
N PHE A 164 -9.09 -3.47 7.71
CA PHE A 164 -8.54 -4.64 8.42
C PHE A 164 -9.45 -5.87 8.26
N GLY A 165 -10.29 -5.87 7.23
CA GLY A 165 -11.28 -6.90 7.00
C GLY A 165 -10.69 -8.17 6.35
N SER A 166 -11.39 -9.29 6.56
CA SER A 166 -11.21 -10.52 5.81
C SER A 166 -12.58 -11.01 5.31
N ALA A 167 -12.65 -11.49 4.07
CA ALA A 167 -13.93 -11.78 3.43
C ALA A 167 -14.51 -13.16 3.78
N ALA A 168 -13.70 -14.15 4.10
CA ALA A 168 -14.13 -15.52 4.29
C ALA A 168 -14.02 -15.98 5.73
N ILE A 169 -15.01 -16.80 6.16
CA ILE A 169 -15.06 -17.41 7.50
C ILE A 169 -13.88 -18.37 7.74
N PHE A 170 -13.30 -18.88 6.66
CA PHE A 170 -12.18 -19.83 6.68
C PHE A 170 -10.81 -19.17 6.41
N ASP A 171 -10.75 -17.83 6.20
CA ASP A 171 -9.48 -17.12 6.06
C ASP A 171 -8.73 -17.09 7.39
N PHE A 172 -7.40 -17.06 7.32
CA PHE A 172 -6.57 -16.78 8.48
C PHE A 172 -7.01 -15.44 9.09
N PRO A 173 -7.25 -15.39 10.40
CA PRO A 173 -7.70 -14.15 11.05
C PRO A 173 -6.59 -13.10 11.01
N MET A 174 -6.99 -11.84 10.81
CA MET A 174 -6.11 -10.70 10.99
C MET A 174 -5.59 -10.65 12.42
N ILE A 175 -4.27 -10.50 12.60
CA ILE A 175 -3.66 -10.38 13.95
C ILE A 175 -3.56 -8.94 14.44
N PHE A 176 -3.99 -7.95 13.63
CA PHE A 176 -3.91 -6.54 13.97
C PHE A 176 -4.65 -6.24 15.28
N ASN A 177 -3.92 -5.71 16.25
CA ASN A 177 -4.44 -5.33 17.58
C ASN A 177 -3.68 -4.12 18.15
N GLN A 178 -3.36 -3.12 17.34
CA GLN A 178 -2.70 -1.90 17.81
C GLN A 178 -3.73 -0.83 18.20
N ASN A 179 -3.35 0.01 19.17
CA ASN A 179 -4.21 1.10 19.63
C ASN A 179 -4.37 2.16 18.53
N ILE A 180 -5.60 2.33 18.07
CA ILE A 180 -6.05 3.32 17.08
C ILE A 180 -7.20 4.18 17.62
N GLY A 181 -7.44 4.15 18.94
CA GLY A 181 -8.53 4.89 19.58
C GLY A 181 -8.43 6.41 19.45
N ASN A 182 -7.24 6.94 19.16
CA ASN A 182 -7.01 8.38 18.97
C ASN A 182 -7.24 8.86 17.52
N TRP A 183 -7.60 7.98 16.60
CA TRP A 183 -7.90 8.38 15.24
C TRP A 183 -9.09 9.34 15.18
N ASN A 184 -8.94 10.43 14.44
CA ASN A 184 -10.06 11.32 14.16
C ASN A 184 -10.90 10.74 13.01
N THR A 185 -12.09 10.27 13.33
CA THR A 185 -13.02 9.65 12.38
C THR A 185 -14.16 10.57 11.93
N SER A 186 -14.09 11.86 12.27
CA SER A 186 -15.20 12.80 12.03
C SER A 186 -15.52 13.01 10.54
N SER A 187 -14.56 12.78 9.63
CA SER A 187 -14.77 12.88 8.18
C SER A 187 -15.17 11.57 7.52
N VAL A 188 -15.14 10.46 8.24
CA VAL A 188 -15.37 9.13 7.65
C VAL A 188 -16.84 8.94 7.31
N VAL A 189 -17.08 8.54 6.06
CA VAL A 189 -18.42 8.26 5.52
C VAL A 189 -18.66 6.75 5.38
N ASN A 190 -17.59 5.99 5.08
CA ASN A 190 -17.69 4.55 4.84
C ASN A 190 -16.71 3.78 5.75
N MET A 191 -17.26 2.94 6.63
CA MET A 191 -16.53 2.00 7.49
C MET A 191 -16.96 0.54 7.26
N SER A 192 -17.69 0.26 6.16
CA SER A 192 -18.27 -1.07 5.94
C SER A 192 -17.19 -2.16 6.01
N GLY A 193 -17.45 -3.15 6.86
CA GLY A 193 -16.56 -4.31 7.00
C GLY A 193 -15.15 -4.02 7.50
N MET A 194 -14.88 -2.82 8.08
CA MET A 194 -13.53 -2.38 8.49
C MET A 194 -12.80 -3.42 9.36
N PHE A 195 -13.52 -4.10 10.25
CA PHE A 195 -12.99 -5.16 11.13
C PHE A 195 -13.63 -6.52 10.87
N ARG A 196 -14.19 -6.75 9.69
CA ARG A 196 -14.83 -8.01 9.38
C ARG A 196 -13.85 -9.18 9.57
N ASN A 197 -14.18 -10.14 10.44
CA ASN A 197 -13.30 -11.26 10.84
C ASN A 197 -11.95 -10.86 11.49
N ALA A 198 -11.80 -9.64 11.98
CA ALA A 198 -10.62 -9.21 12.75
C ALA A 198 -10.72 -9.73 14.20
N LYS A 199 -10.64 -11.05 14.39
CA LYS A 199 -10.92 -11.76 15.67
C LYS A 199 -10.03 -11.37 16.84
N PHE A 200 -8.84 -10.82 16.56
CA PHE A 200 -7.88 -10.41 17.59
C PHE A 200 -7.94 -8.93 17.94
N PHE A 201 -8.68 -8.12 17.17
CA PHE A 201 -8.81 -6.70 17.48
C PHE A 201 -9.68 -6.49 18.72
N ASN A 202 -9.05 -5.92 19.76
CA ASN A 202 -9.70 -5.68 21.07
C ASN A 202 -9.24 -4.33 21.66
N GLN A 203 -9.09 -3.29 20.85
CA GLN A 203 -8.70 -1.97 21.33
C GLN A 203 -9.92 -1.08 21.55
N ASN A 204 -9.78 -0.12 22.49
CA ASN A 204 -10.84 0.84 22.74
C ASN A 204 -10.95 1.86 21.59
N ILE A 205 -12.10 1.87 20.95
CA ILE A 205 -12.49 2.82 19.87
C ILE A 205 -13.73 3.65 20.26
N GLY A 206 -14.08 3.69 21.55
CA GLY A 206 -15.29 4.38 22.02
C GLY A 206 -15.29 5.89 21.80
N ASN A 207 -14.13 6.50 21.51
CA ASN A 207 -14.02 7.93 21.20
C ASN A 207 -14.23 8.28 19.72
N TRP A 208 -14.44 7.30 18.86
CA TRP A 208 -14.64 7.56 17.45
C TRP A 208 -15.96 8.30 17.19
N ASN A 209 -15.86 9.38 16.40
CA ASN A 209 -17.04 10.09 15.93
C ASN A 209 -17.57 9.41 14.66
N THR A 210 -18.75 8.80 14.76
CA THR A 210 -19.42 8.09 13.66
C THR A 210 -20.62 8.86 13.09
N ALA A 211 -20.78 10.14 13.42
CA ALA A 211 -21.95 10.93 13.03
C ALA A 211 -22.13 11.05 11.50
N ASN A 212 -21.03 11.01 10.73
CA ASN A 212 -21.06 11.10 9.28
C ASN A 212 -21.03 9.73 8.58
N VAL A 213 -20.93 8.63 9.32
CA VAL A 213 -20.85 7.28 8.76
C VAL A 213 -22.22 6.87 8.22
N THR A 214 -22.31 6.62 6.93
CA THR A 214 -23.53 6.16 6.25
C THR A 214 -23.48 4.67 5.88
N ASN A 215 -22.29 4.05 5.94
CA ASN A 215 -22.09 2.65 5.63
C ASN A 215 -21.12 2.02 6.65
N MET A 216 -21.63 0.98 7.38
CA MET A 216 -20.91 0.33 8.48
C MET A 216 -20.91 -1.22 8.34
#